data_06b220e034420ff4df489b16dc013f72
#
_entry.id   06b220e034420ff4df489b16dc013f72
#
_cell.length_a   1.000
_cell.length_b   1.000
_cell.length_c   1.000
_cell.angle_alpha   90.00
_cell.angle_beta   90.00
_cell.angle_gamma   90.00
#
_symmetry.space_group_name_H-M   'P 1'
#
loop_
_entity.id
_entity.type
_entity.pdbx_description
1 polymer ?
#
loop_
_entity_poly.entity_id
_entity_poly.type
_entity_poly.pdbx_seq_one_letter_code
_entity_poly.pdbx_strand_id
1 'polypeptide(L)'
;QDLVSGKTENQIGFSIHEDKGNSTSDDIDEATKVKVTENYGKLPLSFIRNDGQMDKKVHFYEKGSGHSTYFTSEGLYLELISRKETKAGEEKDQNVPKSVKQPNDEIQKLKSESIKLPPIGANKNPKIIAAGVQSGKVNYFIGNDPEKWKTNIPTYEAVLYEEIYKGVDMKFYGNNRQMEYDIIVKPGADPSIVELSYDGIEGLSVTEDGRMEIALKEGKVIQNKPYCYQEID
;
A
#
# COMPACT_ATOMS: atom_id res chain seq x y z
N GLN A 1 25.87 36.92 0.34
CA GLN A 1 25.51 35.69 -0.43
C GLN A 1 24.70 34.81 0.51
N ASP A 2 23.40 34.94 0.40
CA ASP A 2 22.43 34.22 1.26
C ASP A 2 22.39 32.75 0.86
N LEU A 3 22.68 31.90 1.83
CA LEU A 3 22.49 30.45 1.70
C LEU A 3 21.00 30.19 1.72
N VAL A 4 20.42 29.92 0.57
CA VAL A 4 19.05 29.49 0.42
C VAL A 4 18.94 28.06 0.99
N SER A 5 18.31 27.93 2.16
CA SER A 5 17.94 26.64 2.75
C SER A 5 16.63 26.21 2.11
N GLY A 6 16.69 25.26 1.18
CA GLY A 6 15.49 24.73 0.54
C GLY A 6 15.24 23.28 0.89
N LYS A 7 14.00 22.93 1.24
CA LYS A 7 13.50 21.55 1.20
C LYS A 7 12.90 21.31 -0.18
N THR A 8 13.36 20.28 -0.85
CA THR A 8 12.71 19.78 -2.06
C THR A 8 11.90 18.56 -1.68
N GLU A 9 10.60 18.65 -1.77
CA GLU A 9 9.69 17.52 -1.56
C GLU A 9 9.08 17.10 -2.90
N ASN A 10 9.22 15.82 -3.23
CA ASN A 10 8.62 15.22 -4.40
C ASN A 10 7.49 14.31 -3.93
N GLN A 11 6.25 14.64 -4.23
CA GLN A 11 5.10 13.76 -3.98
C GLN A 11 4.89 12.82 -5.16
N ILE A 12 4.90 11.53 -4.89
CA ILE A 12 4.58 10.49 -5.85
C ILE A 12 3.44 9.66 -5.26
N GLY A 13 2.25 9.80 -5.83
CA GLY A 13 1.06 9.06 -5.38
C GLY A 13 0.89 7.75 -6.15
N PHE A 14 0.64 6.66 -5.43
CA PHE A 14 0.17 5.40 -6.00
C PHE A 14 -1.36 5.39 -6.01
N SER A 15 -1.95 5.26 -7.18
CA SER A 15 -3.38 5.02 -7.32
C SER A 15 -3.60 3.60 -7.80
N ILE A 16 -4.16 2.76 -6.93
CA ILE A 16 -4.60 1.42 -7.31
C ILE A 16 -6.04 1.56 -7.78
N HIS A 17 -6.29 1.40 -9.08
CA HIS A 17 -7.63 1.32 -9.62
C HIS A 17 -8.15 -0.11 -9.45
N GLU A 18 -9.03 -0.31 -8.47
CA GLU A 18 -9.90 -1.48 -8.43
C GLU A 18 -11.08 -1.24 -9.38
N ASP A 19 -11.26 -2.15 -10.32
CA ASP A 19 -12.48 -2.19 -11.12
C ASP A 19 -13.63 -2.62 -10.21
N LYS A 20 -14.63 -1.75 -10.00
CA LYS A 20 -15.75 -1.99 -9.08
C LYS A 20 -16.73 -2.98 -9.70
N GLY A 21 -16.56 -4.25 -9.40
CA GLY A 21 -17.61 -5.25 -9.55
C GLY A 21 -18.76 -4.97 -8.56
N ASN A 22 -19.95 -4.85 -9.11
CA ASN A 22 -21.21 -4.55 -8.44
C ASN A 22 -21.64 -5.72 -7.53
N SER A 23 -21.53 -5.60 -6.22
CA SER A 23 -22.09 -6.59 -5.28
C SER A 23 -23.38 -6.06 -4.66
N THR A 24 -24.50 -6.67 -5.03
CA THR A 24 -25.82 -6.50 -4.42
C THR A 24 -25.88 -7.21 -3.07
N SER A 25 -26.11 -6.48 -1.99
CA SER A 25 -26.61 -7.02 -0.72
C SER A 25 -27.80 -6.20 -0.25
N ASP A 26 -28.92 -6.92 -0.06
CA ASP A 26 -30.21 -6.38 0.31
C ASP A 26 -30.27 -5.87 1.76
N ASP A 27 -31.12 -4.83 1.98
CA ASP A 27 -31.67 -4.34 3.25
C ASP A 27 -30.78 -3.53 4.21
N ILE A 28 -30.06 -2.56 3.69
CA ILE A 28 -29.66 -1.38 4.50
C ILE A 28 -30.18 -0.13 3.77
N ASP A 29 -30.87 0.76 4.53
CA ASP A 29 -31.37 2.04 4.03
C ASP A 29 -30.31 2.77 3.19
N GLU A 30 -30.69 3.23 2.01
CA GLU A 30 -29.79 3.80 1.02
C GLU A 30 -29.02 5.03 1.54
N ALA A 31 -29.63 5.80 2.43
CA ALA A 31 -28.98 6.93 3.13
C ALA A 31 -27.90 6.46 4.12
N THR A 32 -28.10 5.32 4.74
CA THR A 32 -27.13 4.69 5.65
C THR A 32 -25.99 4.04 4.85
N LYS A 33 -26.30 3.42 3.71
CA LYS A 33 -25.28 2.89 2.77
C LYS A 33 -24.38 4.00 2.25
N VAL A 34 -24.93 5.13 1.83
CA VAL A 34 -24.17 6.29 1.35
C VAL A 34 -23.27 6.85 2.47
N LYS A 35 -23.79 7.06 3.69
CA LYS A 35 -22.99 7.55 4.83
C LYS A 35 -21.88 6.59 5.25
N VAL A 36 -22.16 5.29 5.27
CA VAL A 36 -21.15 4.27 5.56
C VAL A 36 -20.08 4.26 4.49
N THR A 37 -20.45 4.29 3.20
CA THR A 37 -19.49 4.32 2.08
C THR A 37 -18.66 5.60 2.08
N GLU A 38 -19.26 6.77 2.33
CA GLU A 38 -18.53 8.03 2.46
C GLU A 38 -17.59 8.07 3.67
N ASN A 39 -17.98 7.51 4.79
CA ASN A 39 -17.12 7.43 5.98
C ASN A 39 -16.03 6.37 5.83
N TYR A 40 -16.31 5.23 5.21
CA TYR A 40 -15.28 4.25 4.86
C TYR A 40 -14.26 4.82 3.86
N GLY A 41 -14.71 5.71 2.95
CA GLY A 41 -13.85 6.42 2.01
C GLY A 41 -12.89 7.41 2.65
N LYS A 42 -13.12 7.80 3.90
CA LYS A 42 -12.33 8.83 4.64
C LYS A 42 -11.38 8.25 5.68
N LEU A 43 -11.37 6.92 5.88
CA LEU A 43 -10.45 6.32 6.83
C LEU A 43 -9.01 6.45 6.30
N PRO A 44 -8.09 7.07 7.05
CA PRO A 44 -6.70 7.18 6.65
C PRO A 44 -6.06 5.79 6.62
N LEU A 45 -5.03 5.63 5.79
CA LEU A 45 -4.19 4.44 5.88
C LEU A 45 -3.54 4.36 7.26
N SER A 46 -3.34 3.14 7.73
CA SER A 46 -2.74 2.89 9.04
C SER A 46 -1.52 2.00 8.86
N PHE A 47 -0.37 2.53 9.24
CA PHE A 47 0.88 1.78 9.24
C PHE A 47 1.05 1.09 10.58
N ILE A 48 1.19 -0.22 10.56
CA ILE A 48 1.19 -1.08 11.73
C ILE A 48 2.63 -1.49 12.02
N ARG A 49 3.08 -1.31 13.27
CA ARG A 49 4.41 -1.77 13.68
C ARG A 49 4.44 -3.29 13.77
N ASN A 50 5.55 -3.88 13.35
CA ASN A 50 5.79 -5.31 13.54
C ASN A 50 6.39 -5.58 14.93
N ASP A 51 5.57 -6.12 15.83
CA ASP A 51 5.96 -6.55 17.18
C ASP A 51 6.12 -8.10 17.24
N GLY A 52 6.43 -8.72 16.08
CA GLY A 52 6.64 -10.16 15.94
C GLY A 52 5.46 -10.93 15.34
N GLN A 53 4.43 -10.24 14.82
CA GLN A 53 3.31 -10.85 14.10
C GLN A 53 3.59 -11.10 12.61
N MET A 54 4.67 -10.54 12.07
CA MET A 54 5.16 -10.71 10.70
C MET A 54 6.60 -11.22 10.68
N ASP A 55 7.13 -11.53 9.50
CA ASP A 55 8.55 -11.84 9.32
C ASP A 55 9.41 -10.72 9.93
N LYS A 56 10.53 -11.11 10.55
CA LYS A 56 11.46 -10.20 11.25
C LYS A 56 12.12 -9.14 10.35
N LYS A 57 12.11 -9.33 9.03
CA LYS A 57 12.61 -8.34 8.07
C LYS A 57 11.66 -7.15 7.90
N VAL A 58 10.39 -7.33 8.22
CA VAL A 58 9.36 -6.30 8.13
C VAL A 58 9.41 -5.44 9.39
N HIS A 59 9.60 -4.13 9.23
CA HIS A 59 9.55 -3.17 10.33
C HIS A 59 8.14 -2.64 10.55
N PHE A 60 7.49 -2.26 9.47
CA PHE A 60 6.10 -1.80 9.44
C PHE A 60 5.39 -2.42 8.25
N TYR A 61 4.07 -2.42 8.29
CA TYR A 61 3.25 -2.83 7.16
C TYR A 61 1.92 -2.08 7.17
N GLU A 62 1.29 -2.03 6.01
CA GLU A 62 -0.04 -1.50 5.78
C GLU A 62 -0.87 -2.58 5.08
N LYS A 63 -2.16 -2.64 5.39
CA LYS A 63 -3.12 -3.55 4.75
C LYS A 63 -4.33 -2.77 4.26
N GLY A 64 -4.40 -2.62 2.94
CA GLY A 64 -5.54 -2.06 2.26
C GLY A 64 -6.53 -3.12 1.77
N SER A 65 -7.51 -2.66 1.02
CA SER A 65 -8.46 -3.54 0.33
C SER A 65 -7.82 -4.00 -0.99
N GLY A 66 -7.41 -5.27 -1.05
CA GLY A 66 -6.78 -5.85 -2.24
C GLY A 66 -5.26 -5.66 -2.34
N HIS A 67 -4.63 -5.04 -1.35
CA HIS A 67 -3.17 -4.94 -1.30
C HIS A 67 -2.63 -5.02 0.13
N SER A 68 -1.34 -5.29 0.23
CA SER A 68 -0.56 -5.14 1.46
C SER A 68 0.81 -4.57 1.12
N THR A 69 1.28 -3.65 1.95
CA THR A 69 2.59 -3.03 1.79
C THR A 69 3.47 -3.36 2.98
N TYR A 70 4.70 -3.79 2.73
CA TYR A 70 5.66 -4.16 3.76
C TYR A 70 6.92 -3.30 3.63
N PHE A 71 7.33 -2.70 4.73
CA PHE A 71 8.48 -1.81 4.84
C PHE A 71 9.65 -2.55 5.47
N THR A 72 10.74 -2.72 4.70
CA THR A 72 11.94 -3.45 5.10
C THR A 72 13.20 -2.61 4.88
N SER A 73 14.34 -3.04 5.42
CA SER A 73 15.62 -2.38 5.15
C SER A 73 16.07 -2.52 3.69
N GLU A 74 15.53 -3.49 2.95
CA GLU A 74 15.84 -3.73 1.54
C GLU A 74 14.95 -2.93 0.58
N GLY A 75 13.99 -2.16 1.11
CA GLY A 75 12.99 -1.40 0.37
C GLY A 75 11.56 -1.84 0.66
N LEU A 76 10.66 -1.44 -0.23
CA LEU A 76 9.23 -1.68 -0.14
C LEU A 76 8.84 -2.95 -0.88
N TYR A 77 7.90 -3.71 -0.31
CA TYR A 77 7.25 -4.84 -0.97
C TYR A 77 5.74 -4.55 -1.01
N LEU A 78 5.19 -4.50 -2.21
CA LEU A 78 3.76 -4.36 -2.45
C LEU A 78 3.20 -5.70 -2.93
N GLU A 79 2.26 -6.26 -2.20
CA GLU A 79 1.51 -7.46 -2.56
C GLU A 79 0.11 -7.06 -3.00
N LEU A 80 -0.25 -7.41 -4.23
CA LEU A 80 -1.56 -7.14 -4.82
C LEU A 80 -2.36 -8.45 -4.88
N ILE A 81 -3.60 -8.40 -4.43
CA ILE A 81 -4.50 -9.56 -4.38
C ILE A 81 -5.62 -9.32 -5.39
N SER A 82 -5.62 -10.07 -6.49
CA SER A 82 -6.70 -10.05 -7.46
C SER A 82 -7.69 -11.20 -7.23
N ARG A 83 -8.99 -10.90 -7.33
CA ARG A 83 -10.05 -11.91 -7.39
C ARG A 83 -10.24 -12.30 -8.85
N LYS A 84 -10.19 -13.58 -9.16
CA LYS A 84 -10.57 -14.05 -10.48
C LYS A 84 -12.07 -13.92 -10.63
N GLU A 85 -12.56 -13.04 -11.51
CA GLU A 85 -13.94 -13.10 -11.94
C GLU A 85 -14.15 -14.46 -12.63
N THR A 86 -14.95 -15.33 -12.04
CA THR A 86 -15.52 -16.46 -12.76
C THR A 86 -16.49 -15.86 -13.78
N LYS A 87 -16.15 -15.93 -15.07
CA LYS A 87 -17.09 -15.60 -16.14
C LYS A 87 -18.33 -16.43 -15.89
N ALA A 88 -19.44 -15.78 -15.56
CA ALA A 88 -20.78 -16.38 -15.52
C ALA A 88 -21.14 -16.76 -16.95
N GLY A 89 -20.82 -17.99 -17.35
CA GLY A 89 -20.99 -18.44 -18.74
C GLY A 89 -20.72 -19.91 -18.98
N GLU A 90 -20.57 -20.75 -17.94
CA GLU A 90 -20.63 -22.20 -18.13
C GLU A 90 -21.97 -22.69 -17.61
N GLU A 91 -22.70 -23.38 -18.50
CA GLU A 91 -24.07 -23.84 -18.40
C GLU A 91 -24.38 -24.47 -17.04
N LYS A 92 -25.36 -23.88 -16.35
CA LYS A 92 -25.97 -24.51 -15.20
C LYS A 92 -26.76 -25.72 -15.71
N ASP A 93 -26.26 -26.91 -15.44
CA ASP A 93 -27.07 -28.13 -15.50
C ASP A 93 -28.28 -27.94 -14.59
N GLN A 94 -29.49 -27.88 -15.22
CA GLN A 94 -30.75 -27.50 -14.56
C GLN A 94 -31.34 -28.58 -13.65
N ASN A 95 -30.59 -29.60 -13.30
CA ASN A 95 -31.12 -30.79 -12.59
C ASN A 95 -30.52 -31.05 -11.19
N VAL A 96 -29.91 -30.08 -10.52
CA VAL A 96 -29.47 -30.25 -9.14
C VAL A 96 -30.43 -29.55 -8.17
N PRO A 97 -31.02 -30.27 -7.17
CA PRO A 97 -31.93 -29.68 -6.19
C PRO A 97 -31.22 -28.60 -5.35
N LYS A 98 -31.89 -27.46 -5.14
CA LYS A 98 -31.41 -26.28 -4.37
C LYS A 98 -31.32 -26.55 -2.84
N SER A 99 -30.86 -27.70 -2.41
CA SER A 99 -30.66 -27.96 -0.99
C SER A 99 -29.16 -28.16 -0.69
N VAL A 100 -28.66 -27.31 0.19
CA VAL A 100 -27.32 -27.34 0.78
C VAL A 100 -26.21 -26.77 -0.14
N LYS A 101 -26.07 -25.44 -0.16
CA LYS A 101 -24.79 -24.82 -0.46
C LYS A 101 -23.80 -25.24 0.64
N GLN A 102 -22.86 -26.09 0.29
CA GLN A 102 -21.72 -26.32 1.17
C GLN A 102 -20.83 -25.09 1.17
N PRO A 103 -20.32 -24.64 2.32
CA PRO A 103 -19.47 -23.44 2.41
C PRO A 103 -18.11 -23.57 1.70
N ASN A 104 -17.81 -24.71 1.09
CA ASN A 104 -16.49 -25.03 0.56
C ASN A 104 -16.30 -24.83 -0.96
N ASP A 105 -17.33 -24.43 -1.71
CA ASP A 105 -17.21 -24.37 -3.18
C ASP A 105 -16.75 -23.01 -3.73
N GLU A 106 -16.49 -22.02 -2.87
CA GLU A 106 -15.98 -20.71 -3.26
C GLU A 106 -14.65 -20.33 -2.58
N ILE A 107 -13.71 -21.26 -2.50
CA ILE A 107 -12.31 -20.81 -2.39
C ILE A 107 -11.90 -20.36 -3.79
N GLN A 108 -12.35 -19.17 -4.17
CA GLN A 108 -11.79 -18.46 -5.32
C GLN A 108 -10.28 -18.42 -5.11
N LYS A 109 -9.52 -19.02 -6.02
CA LYS A 109 -8.06 -18.95 -6.00
C LYS A 109 -7.68 -17.47 -6.12
N LEU A 110 -7.42 -16.83 -4.99
CA LEU A 110 -6.84 -15.51 -4.95
C LEU A 110 -5.47 -15.62 -5.63
N LYS A 111 -5.25 -14.80 -6.64
CA LYS A 111 -3.93 -14.62 -7.22
C LYS A 111 -3.29 -13.44 -6.51
N SER A 112 -2.05 -13.59 -6.11
CA SER A 112 -1.25 -12.50 -5.60
C SER A 112 -0.09 -12.24 -6.53
N GLU A 113 0.19 -10.96 -6.75
CA GLU A 113 1.38 -10.48 -7.45
C GLU A 113 2.15 -9.58 -6.51
N SER A 114 3.46 -9.68 -6.52
CA SER A 114 4.30 -8.87 -5.65
C SER A 114 5.28 -8.03 -6.46
N ILE A 115 5.33 -6.76 -6.13
CA ILE A 115 6.29 -5.79 -6.66
C ILE A 115 7.26 -5.46 -5.53
N LYS A 116 8.56 -5.44 -5.84
CA LYS A 116 9.57 -4.91 -4.94
C LYS A 116 10.06 -3.59 -5.49
N LEU A 117 10.28 -2.64 -4.60
CA LEU A 117 10.86 -1.34 -4.89
C LEU A 117 12.17 -1.19 -4.10
N PRO A 118 13.25 -1.84 -4.52
CA PRO A 118 14.53 -1.64 -3.88
C PRO A 118 15.14 -0.29 -4.33
N PRO A 119 15.61 0.53 -3.38
CA PRO A 119 16.36 1.73 -3.69
C PRO A 119 17.81 1.36 -4.09
N ILE A 120 18.21 1.72 -5.31
CA ILE A 120 19.52 1.39 -5.86
C ILE A 120 20.61 2.27 -5.25
N GLY A 121 21.71 1.68 -4.82
CA GLY A 121 22.82 2.43 -4.21
C GLY A 121 22.52 3.07 -2.85
N ALA A 122 21.38 2.74 -2.26
CA ALA A 122 20.95 3.28 -0.99
C ALA A 122 21.73 2.74 0.21
N ASN A 123 21.51 3.37 1.35
CA ASN A 123 21.98 2.89 2.64
C ASN A 123 21.39 1.49 2.93
N LYS A 124 22.25 0.51 3.19
CA LYS A 124 21.84 -0.88 3.45
C LYS A 124 21.14 -1.07 4.80
N ASN A 125 21.30 -0.12 5.72
CA ASN A 125 20.70 -0.15 7.05
C ASN A 125 20.08 1.22 7.36
N PRO A 126 19.05 1.66 6.61
CA PRO A 126 18.38 2.90 6.89
C PRO A 126 17.65 2.81 8.23
N LYS A 127 17.57 3.93 8.93
CA LYS A 127 16.73 4.01 10.12
C LYS A 127 15.27 4.16 9.68
N ILE A 128 14.45 3.16 10.03
CA ILE A 128 13.02 3.12 9.65
C ILE A 128 12.22 3.42 10.92
N ILE A 129 11.50 4.54 10.91
CA ILE A 129 10.68 4.99 12.03
C ILE A 129 9.26 5.29 11.58
N ALA A 130 8.35 5.32 12.55
CA ALA A 130 6.97 5.75 12.31
C ALA A 130 6.73 7.15 12.86
N ALA A 131 5.81 7.87 12.23
CA ALA A 131 5.39 9.20 12.66
C ALA A 131 3.85 9.28 12.75
N GLY A 132 3.35 10.16 13.62
CA GLY A 132 1.92 10.37 13.81
C GLY A 132 1.23 9.14 14.42
N VAL A 133 1.34 8.98 15.75
CA VAL A 133 0.65 7.88 16.46
C VAL A 133 -0.85 8.07 16.34
N GLN A 134 -1.55 7.08 15.80
CA GLN A 134 -3.01 7.07 15.73
C GLN A 134 -3.62 6.53 17.02
N SER A 135 -4.89 6.89 17.28
CA SER A 135 -5.64 6.37 18.44
C SER A 135 -5.99 4.90 18.31
N GLY A 136 -6.08 4.39 17.07
CA GLY A 136 -6.35 3.00 16.76
C GLY A 136 -5.22 2.07 17.19
N LYS A 137 -5.59 0.85 17.54
CA LYS A 137 -4.65 -0.25 17.86
C LYS A 137 -5.12 -1.52 17.20
N VAL A 138 -4.17 -2.39 16.87
CA VAL A 138 -4.45 -3.67 16.21
C VAL A 138 -4.11 -4.82 17.17
N ASN A 139 -4.95 -5.87 17.12
CA ASN A 139 -4.74 -7.08 17.90
C ASN A 139 -4.72 -8.30 16.96
N TYR A 140 -3.80 -9.21 17.22
CA TYR A 140 -3.66 -10.48 16.50
C TYR A 140 -3.82 -11.64 17.47
N PHE A 141 -4.94 -12.33 17.37
CA PHE A 141 -5.27 -13.54 18.12
C PHE A 141 -5.06 -14.77 17.23
N ILE A 142 -3.79 -15.09 16.92
CA ILE A 142 -3.43 -16.15 15.99
C ILE A 142 -3.11 -17.44 16.78
N GLY A 143 -3.83 -18.51 16.47
CA GLY A 143 -3.71 -19.80 17.15
C GLY A 143 -4.37 -19.84 18.53
N ASN A 144 -4.28 -21.01 19.20
CA ASN A 144 -4.97 -21.29 20.46
C ASN A 144 -4.14 -20.98 21.71
N ASP A 145 -2.93 -20.44 21.53
CA ASP A 145 -2.00 -20.11 22.62
C ASP A 145 -2.03 -18.60 22.89
N PRO A 146 -2.66 -18.15 24.01
CA PRO A 146 -2.76 -16.72 24.31
C PRO A 146 -1.41 -16.02 24.52
N GLU A 147 -0.35 -16.74 24.89
CA GLU A 147 0.99 -16.18 25.08
C GLU A 147 1.61 -15.71 23.75
N LYS A 148 1.13 -16.25 22.63
CA LYS A 148 1.55 -15.85 21.28
C LYS A 148 0.71 -14.72 20.69
N TRP A 149 -0.36 -14.33 21.35
CA TRP A 149 -1.19 -13.23 20.88
C TRP A 149 -0.45 -11.91 20.99
N LYS A 150 -0.62 -11.08 19.97
CA LYS A 150 -0.05 -9.73 19.92
C LYS A 150 -1.18 -8.73 20.05
N THR A 151 -1.21 -7.97 21.11
CA THR A 151 -2.27 -7.01 21.40
C THR A 151 -1.74 -5.61 21.59
N ASN A 152 -2.62 -4.61 21.44
CA ASN A 152 -2.30 -3.20 21.61
C ASN A 152 -1.17 -2.68 20.70
N ILE A 153 -1.00 -3.29 19.51
CA ILE A 153 0.01 -2.85 18.55
C ILE A 153 -0.37 -1.46 18.04
N PRO A 154 0.51 -0.46 18.16
CA PRO A 154 0.21 0.89 17.72
C PRO A 154 0.14 0.99 16.21
N THR A 155 -0.70 1.91 15.74
CA THR A 155 -0.78 2.33 14.35
C THR A 155 -0.31 3.77 14.18
N TYR A 156 0.14 4.10 12.97
CA TYR A 156 0.79 5.36 12.67
C TYR A 156 0.27 5.95 11.36
N GLU A 157 0.44 7.25 11.18
CA GLU A 157 0.05 7.98 9.97
C GLU A 157 1.08 7.86 8.84
N ALA A 158 2.35 7.65 9.20
CA ALA A 158 3.44 7.60 8.24
C ALA A 158 4.59 6.68 8.68
N VAL A 159 5.36 6.21 7.70
CA VAL A 159 6.66 5.54 7.88
C VAL A 159 7.73 6.37 7.18
N LEU A 160 8.83 6.63 7.87
CA LEU A 160 9.95 7.42 7.39
C LEU A 160 11.22 6.56 7.34
N TYR A 161 11.89 6.56 6.20
CA TYR A 161 13.24 6.08 6.02
C TYR A 161 14.19 7.27 6.14
N GLU A 162 14.87 7.39 7.29
CA GLU A 162 15.85 8.45 7.50
C GLU A 162 17.17 8.08 6.83
N GLU A 163 17.76 9.03 6.09
CA GLU A 163 19.04 8.87 5.39
C GLU A 163 19.07 7.61 4.51
N ILE A 164 17.98 7.39 3.74
CA ILE A 164 17.93 6.31 2.75
C ILE A 164 19.02 6.48 1.69
N TYR A 165 19.31 7.73 1.33
CA TYR A 165 20.53 8.15 0.67
C TYR A 165 21.15 9.30 1.48
N LYS A 166 22.40 9.62 1.22
CA LYS A 166 23.07 10.70 1.93
C LYS A 166 22.33 12.03 1.75
N GLY A 167 21.75 12.53 2.83
CA GLY A 167 20.97 13.76 2.84
C GLY A 167 19.58 13.63 2.20
N VAL A 168 19.07 12.42 2.02
CA VAL A 168 17.73 12.18 1.49
C VAL A 168 16.97 11.23 2.38
N ASP A 169 15.77 11.63 2.75
CA ASP A 169 14.79 10.80 3.47
C ASP A 169 13.65 10.42 2.52
N MET A 170 12.95 9.31 2.81
CA MET A 170 11.70 8.93 2.14
C MET A 170 10.60 8.75 3.17
N LYS A 171 9.48 9.44 2.98
CA LYS A 171 8.32 9.39 3.85
C LYS A 171 7.13 8.81 3.12
N PHE A 172 6.53 7.74 3.66
CA PHE A 172 5.34 7.10 3.14
C PHE A 172 4.16 7.44 4.05
N TYR A 173 3.02 7.79 3.45
CA TYR A 173 1.80 8.16 4.19
C TYR A 173 0.55 7.88 3.35
N GLY A 174 -0.61 8.00 3.99
CA GLY A 174 -1.90 7.81 3.33
C GLY A 174 -2.57 9.13 3.00
N ASN A 175 -3.07 9.25 1.77
CA ASN A 175 -3.94 10.34 1.34
C ASN A 175 -5.14 9.76 0.59
N ASN A 176 -6.35 10.01 1.08
CA ASN A 176 -7.59 9.51 0.47
C ASN A 176 -7.57 8.00 0.14
N ARG A 177 -7.06 7.16 1.04
CA ARG A 177 -6.87 5.70 0.89
C ARG A 177 -5.83 5.28 -0.18
N GLN A 178 -5.12 6.22 -0.72
CA GLN A 178 -3.98 5.96 -1.59
C GLN A 178 -2.70 6.14 -0.78
N MET A 179 -1.72 5.31 -1.05
CA MET A 179 -0.41 5.49 -0.47
C MET A 179 0.37 6.47 -1.34
N GLU A 180 0.95 7.46 -0.69
CA GLU A 180 1.85 8.43 -1.28
C GLU A 180 3.22 8.33 -0.63
N TYR A 181 4.23 8.84 -1.31
CA TYR A 181 5.52 9.02 -0.69
C TYR A 181 6.19 10.31 -1.15
N ASP A 182 6.92 10.92 -0.22
CA ASP A 182 7.76 12.08 -0.46
C ASP A 182 9.22 11.66 -0.46
N ILE A 183 10.00 12.23 -1.37
CA ILE A 183 11.46 12.19 -1.35
C ILE A 183 11.91 13.56 -0.82
N ILE A 184 12.42 13.56 0.41
CA ILE A 184 12.81 14.78 1.13
C ILE A 184 14.32 14.98 0.97
N VAL A 185 14.69 15.94 0.16
CA VAL A 185 16.11 16.26 -0.12
C VAL A 185 16.56 17.40 0.79
N LYS A 186 17.52 17.12 1.67
CA LYS A 186 18.07 18.11 2.60
C LYS A 186 18.95 19.13 1.87
N PRO A 187 19.10 20.34 2.42
CA PRO A 187 19.97 21.36 1.84
C PRO A 187 21.38 20.84 1.53
N GLY A 188 21.84 21.06 0.30
CA GLY A 188 23.16 20.61 -0.16
C GLY A 188 23.26 19.12 -0.54
N ALA A 189 22.18 18.35 -0.43
CA ALA A 189 22.15 16.99 -0.95
C ALA A 189 21.84 16.97 -2.45
N ASP A 190 22.31 15.93 -3.13
CA ASP A 190 22.12 15.75 -4.57
C ASP A 190 20.90 14.84 -4.82
N PRO A 191 19.79 15.33 -5.40
CA PRO A 191 18.63 14.51 -5.70
C PRO A 191 18.86 13.47 -6.80
N SER A 192 19.89 13.65 -7.63
CA SER A 192 20.17 12.75 -8.76
C SER A 192 20.66 11.36 -8.32
N ILE A 193 21.03 11.19 -7.05
CA ILE A 193 21.43 9.89 -6.49
C ILE A 193 20.23 8.98 -6.20
N VAL A 194 19.01 9.51 -6.23
CA VAL A 194 17.81 8.74 -5.93
C VAL A 194 17.42 7.89 -7.13
N GLU A 195 17.58 6.60 -6.98
CA GLU A 195 17.23 5.63 -8.01
C GLU A 195 16.41 4.50 -7.40
N LEU A 196 15.21 4.26 -7.95
CA LEU A 196 14.31 3.20 -7.54
C LEU A 196 14.19 2.19 -8.69
N SER A 197 14.29 0.92 -8.39
CA SER A 197 13.96 -0.14 -9.35
C SER A 197 12.62 -0.77 -9.00
N TYR A 198 12.06 -1.50 -9.95
CA TYR A 198 10.84 -2.28 -9.81
C TYR A 198 11.11 -3.71 -10.22
N ASP A 199 11.09 -4.62 -9.24
CA ASP A 199 11.24 -6.05 -9.49
C ASP A 199 9.87 -6.73 -9.46
N GLY A 200 9.69 -7.78 -10.28
CA GLY A 200 8.44 -8.55 -10.33
C GLY A 200 7.38 -7.94 -11.26
N ILE A 201 7.78 -7.05 -12.17
CA ILE A 201 6.91 -6.39 -13.14
C ILE A 201 7.12 -6.97 -14.55
N GLU A 202 6.12 -6.78 -15.43
CA GLU A 202 6.21 -7.16 -16.86
C GLU A 202 6.72 -5.99 -17.71
N GLY A 203 6.53 -4.75 -17.25
CA GLY A 203 6.98 -3.57 -17.98
C GLY A 203 6.76 -2.28 -17.23
N LEU A 204 7.46 -1.23 -17.68
CA LEU A 204 7.39 0.11 -17.15
C LEU A 204 7.29 1.10 -18.30
N SER A 205 6.33 2.00 -18.26
CA SER A 205 6.15 3.04 -19.27
C SER A 205 5.67 4.36 -18.65
N VAL A 206 5.97 5.46 -19.33
CA VAL A 206 5.47 6.78 -18.93
C VAL A 206 4.45 7.23 -19.94
N THR A 207 3.27 7.61 -19.48
CA THR A 207 2.17 8.10 -20.31
C THR A 207 2.43 9.54 -20.78
N GLU A 208 1.68 10.02 -21.77
CA GLU A 208 1.81 11.38 -22.30
C GLU A 208 1.55 12.47 -21.24
N ASP A 209 0.70 12.20 -20.24
CA ASP A 209 0.41 13.10 -19.12
C ASP A 209 1.42 12.97 -17.96
N GLY A 210 2.45 12.14 -18.13
CA GLY A 210 3.58 12.01 -17.21
C GLY A 210 3.34 11.05 -16.03
N ARG A 211 2.26 10.25 -16.04
CA ARG A 211 2.07 9.15 -15.10
C ARG A 211 2.95 7.97 -15.48
N MET A 212 3.35 7.18 -14.52
CA MET A 212 4.07 5.93 -14.74
C MET A 212 3.10 4.75 -14.63
N GLU A 213 3.07 3.91 -15.66
CA GLU A 213 2.34 2.64 -15.67
C GLU A 213 3.30 1.49 -15.42
N ILE A 214 3.01 0.71 -14.40
CA ILE A 214 3.76 -0.49 -14.00
C ILE A 214 2.90 -1.68 -14.39
N ALA A 215 3.28 -2.35 -15.49
CA ALA A 215 2.53 -3.48 -16.02
C ALA A 215 2.80 -4.75 -15.19
N LEU A 216 1.76 -5.49 -14.89
CA LEU A 216 1.77 -6.76 -14.17
C LEU A 216 1.12 -7.83 -15.04
N LYS A 217 1.18 -9.10 -14.62
CA LYS A 217 0.54 -10.22 -15.33
C LYS A 217 -0.98 -10.10 -15.39
N GLU A 218 -1.59 -9.59 -14.32
CA GLU A 218 -3.04 -9.55 -14.14
C GLU A 218 -3.55 -8.11 -13.96
N GLY A 219 -2.85 -7.11 -14.52
CA GLY A 219 -3.28 -5.72 -14.41
C GLY A 219 -2.14 -4.71 -14.45
N LYS A 220 -2.34 -3.58 -13.84
CA LYS A 220 -1.32 -2.53 -13.75
C LYS A 220 -1.46 -1.70 -12.48
N VAL A 221 -0.35 -1.15 -12.03
CA VAL A 221 -0.29 -0.10 -11.02
C VAL A 221 0.02 1.22 -11.70
N ILE A 222 -0.70 2.27 -11.33
CA ILE A 222 -0.47 3.63 -11.84
C ILE A 222 0.17 4.45 -10.73
N GLN A 223 1.31 5.06 -11.05
CA GLN A 223 1.94 6.06 -10.23
C GLN A 223 1.74 7.42 -10.86
N ASN A 224 1.17 8.35 -10.10
CA ASN A 224 0.91 9.70 -10.58
C ASN A 224 2.20 10.46 -10.90
N LYS A 225 2.10 11.47 -11.77
CA LYS A 225 3.21 12.37 -12.04
C LYS A 225 3.70 13.02 -10.75
N PRO A 226 5.01 13.01 -10.46
CA PRO A 226 5.56 13.65 -9.28
C PRO A 226 5.34 15.16 -9.32
N TYR A 227 5.05 15.72 -8.15
CA TYR A 227 5.03 17.16 -7.93
C TYR A 227 6.28 17.55 -7.15
N CYS A 228 7.06 18.50 -7.69
CA CYS A 228 8.29 18.98 -7.07
C CYS A 228 8.10 20.41 -6.60
N TYR A 229 8.47 20.69 -5.36
CA TYR A 229 8.45 22.06 -4.82
C TYR A 229 9.60 22.27 -3.85
N GLN A 230 9.86 23.51 -3.54
CA GLN A 230 10.89 23.92 -2.59
C GLN A 230 10.26 24.88 -1.58
N GLU A 231 10.46 24.61 -0.30
CA GLU A 231 10.14 25.56 0.76
C GLU A 231 11.33 26.51 0.94
N ILE A 232 11.06 27.80 0.90
CA ILE A 232 12.06 28.86 1.10
C ILE A 232 11.58 29.65 2.32
N ASP A 233 12.42 29.71 3.37
CA ASP A 233 12.17 30.54 4.56
C ASP A 233 12.38 32.04 4.25
#